data_69d0125fa78ac601de78ff769d5a9e10
#
_entry.id   69d0125fa78ac601de78ff769d5a9e10
#
_cell.length_a   1.000
_cell.length_b   1.000
_cell.length_c   1.000
_cell.angle_alpha   90.00
_cell.angle_beta   90.00
_cell.angle_gamma   90.00
#
_symmetry.space_group_name_H-M   'P 1'
#
loop_
_entity.id
_entity.type
_entity.pdbx_description
1 polymer ?
#
loop_
_entity_poly.entity_id
_entity_poly.type
_entity_poly.pdbx_seq_one_letter_code
_entity_poly.pdbx_strand_id
1 'polypeptide(L)'
;MSDDLARNEIISKVNGNFFVEAGAGSGKTTILVERMVAMVEQGFPVDRICTITFTKAAANEFYARFQKRLSERSRDEHNEHRHAGQLGEQSEETKDRCQKALLNIDSCFMGTIDSFCNMILSEHPLEAGIPANSTVVEEEDRVERYLQ
;
A
#
# COMPACT_ATOMS: atom_id res chain seq x y z
N MET A 1 25.42 1.03 -11.03
CA MET A 1 24.07 1.33 -11.49
C MET A 1 23.70 2.67 -10.86
N SER A 2 23.25 3.67 -11.62
CA SER A 2 22.89 4.95 -10.98
C SER A 2 21.66 4.73 -10.09
N ASP A 3 21.56 5.46 -8.99
CA ASP A 3 20.44 5.37 -8.02
C ASP A 3 19.09 5.55 -8.72
N ASP A 4 19.01 6.43 -9.71
CA ASP A 4 17.80 6.70 -10.49
C ASP A 4 17.35 5.49 -11.34
N LEU A 5 18.29 4.72 -11.91
CA LEU A 5 17.93 3.52 -12.66
C LEU A 5 17.35 2.44 -11.75
N ALA A 6 17.93 2.24 -10.55
CA ALA A 6 17.39 1.30 -9.57
C ALA A 6 15.99 1.71 -9.08
N ARG A 7 15.76 3.01 -8.82
CA ARG A 7 14.46 3.55 -8.44
C ARG A 7 13.41 3.32 -9.52
N ASN A 8 13.72 3.64 -10.76
CA ASN A 8 12.83 3.44 -11.89
C ASN A 8 12.50 1.96 -12.10
N GLU A 9 13.46 1.08 -11.90
CA GLU A 9 13.23 -0.36 -11.99
C GLU A 9 12.27 -0.86 -10.90
N ILE A 10 12.44 -0.43 -9.65
CA ILE A 10 11.55 -0.77 -8.54
C ILE A 10 10.11 -0.30 -8.82
N ILE A 11 9.94 0.90 -9.36
CA ILE A 11 8.62 1.47 -9.64
C ILE A 11 7.95 0.77 -10.84
N SER A 12 8.67 0.57 -11.94
CA SER A 12 8.09 0.10 -13.20
C SER A 12 7.84 -1.41 -13.25
N LYS A 13 8.71 -2.23 -12.64
CA LYS A 13 8.58 -3.70 -12.65
C LYS A 13 7.69 -4.18 -11.50
N VAL A 14 6.39 -3.91 -11.57
CA VAL A 14 5.44 -4.23 -10.49
C VAL A 14 5.33 -5.73 -10.17
N ASN A 15 5.59 -6.60 -11.14
CA ASN A 15 5.58 -8.07 -10.97
C ASN A 15 6.89 -8.64 -10.40
N GLY A 16 7.90 -7.79 -10.15
CA GLY A 16 9.18 -8.22 -9.62
C GLY A 16 9.24 -8.17 -8.09
N ASN A 17 10.01 -9.09 -7.51
CA ASN A 17 10.36 -9.03 -6.10
C ASN A 17 11.67 -8.24 -5.94
N PHE A 18 11.67 -7.29 -5.00
CA PHE A 18 12.83 -6.44 -4.73
C PHE A 18 13.19 -6.49 -3.25
N PHE A 19 14.48 -6.63 -2.99
CA PHE A 19 15.06 -6.32 -1.69
C PHE A 19 15.78 -4.98 -1.81
N VAL A 20 15.35 -3.99 -1.01
CA VAL A 20 15.86 -2.62 -1.09
C VAL A 20 16.62 -2.28 0.17
N GLU A 21 17.94 -2.17 0.06
CA GLU A 21 18.80 -1.68 1.12
C GLU A 21 19.13 -0.20 0.86
N ALA A 22 18.74 0.66 1.78
CA ALA A 22 18.91 2.10 1.64
C ALA A 22 18.99 2.78 3.00
N GLY A 23 19.85 3.79 3.12
CA GLY A 23 20.04 4.56 4.36
C GLY A 23 18.80 5.35 4.79
N ALA A 24 18.84 5.88 6.01
CA ALA A 24 17.80 6.80 6.48
C ALA A 24 17.76 8.06 5.58
N GLY A 25 16.55 8.56 5.29
CA GLY A 25 16.38 9.74 4.44
C GLY A 25 16.56 9.51 2.93
N SER A 26 16.85 8.30 2.47
CA SER A 26 17.05 7.97 1.05
C SER A 26 15.78 7.99 0.20
N GLY A 27 14.61 8.26 0.79
CA GLY A 27 13.33 8.28 0.07
C GLY A 27 12.67 6.90 -0.12
N LYS A 28 13.00 5.89 0.71
CA LYS A 28 12.37 4.55 0.66
C LYS A 28 10.85 4.60 0.63
N THR A 29 10.26 5.36 1.55
CA THR A 29 8.79 5.54 1.63
C THR A 29 8.23 6.11 0.33
N THR A 30 8.91 7.09 -0.26
CA THR A 30 8.47 7.70 -1.52
C THR A 30 8.47 6.67 -2.66
N ILE A 31 9.54 5.88 -2.79
CA ILE A 31 9.63 4.85 -3.84
C ILE A 31 8.55 3.78 -3.67
N LEU A 32 8.27 3.35 -2.43
CA LEU A 32 7.23 2.38 -2.15
C LEU A 32 5.85 2.91 -2.51
N VAL A 33 5.55 4.16 -2.16
CA VAL A 33 4.29 4.81 -2.55
C VAL A 33 4.17 4.94 -4.07
N GLU A 34 5.22 5.37 -4.77
CA GLU A 34 5.22 5.45 -6.25
C GLU A 34 5.02 4.06 -6.87
N ARG A 35 5.62 3.00 -6.31
CA ARG A 35 5.39 1.63 -6.75
C ARG A 35 3.93 1.21 -6.57
N MET A 36 3.30 1.52 -5.43
CA MET A 36 1.89 1.20 -5.20
C MET A 36 0.98 1.92 -6.20
N VAL A 37 1.28 3.19 -6.51
CA VAL A 37 0.57 3.95 -7.56
C VAL A 37 0.77 3.28 -8.91
N ALA A 38 2.00 2.92 -9.28
CA ALA A 38 2.29 2.22 -10.53
C ALA A 38 1.57 0.86 -10.65
N MET A 39 1.37 0.14 -9.54
CA MET A 39 0.55 -1.08 -9.52
C MET A 39 -0.90 -0.76 -9.89
N VAL A 40 -1.50 0.28 -9.30
CA VAL A 40 -2.86 0.73 -9.64
C VAL A 40 -2.96 1.15 -11.10
N GLU A 41 -2.01 1.96 -11.59
CA GLU A 41 -1.95 2.39 -12.98
C GLU A 41 -1.88 1.21 -13.97
N GLN A 42 -1.22 0.12 -13.58
CA GLN A 42 -1.14 -1.12 -14.36
C GLN A 42 -2.34 -2.06 -14.16
N GLY A 43 -3.35 -1.64 -13.38
CA GLY A 43 -4.61 -2.36 -13.21
C GLY A 43 -4.66 -3.35 -12.04
N PHE A 44 -3.71 -3.31 -11.10
CA PHE A 44 -3.83 -4.08 -9.87
C PHE A 44 -4.94 -3.49 -9.00
N PRO A 45 -5.90 -4.32 -8.54
CA PRO A 45 -6.94 -3.86 -7.61
C PRO A 45 -6.33 -3.40 -6.29
N VAL A 46 -6.85 -2.32 -5.73
CA VAL A 46 -6.31 -1.71 -4.50
C VAL A 46 -6.47 -2.63 -3.28
N ASP A 47 -7.49 -3.47 -3.25
CA ASP A 47 -7.75 -4.47 -2.21
C ASP A 47 -6.73 -5.63 -2.20
N ARG A 48 -5.90 -5.73 -3.23
CA ARG A 48 -4.78 -6.67 -3.30
C ARG A 48 -3.43 -6.08 -2.94
N ILE A 49 -3.41 -4.82 -2.54
CA ILE A 49 -2.20 -4.14 -2.06
C ILE A 49 -2.17 -4.21 -0.55
N CYS A 50 -1.06 -4.73 -0.01
CA CYS A 50 -0.84 -4.83 1.42
C CYS A 50 0.47 -4.12 1.78
N THR A 51 0.42 -3.20 2.74
CA THR A 51 1.59 -2.50 3.27
C THR A 51 1.72 -2.74 4.75
N ILE A 52 2.84 -3.35 5.14
CA ILE A 52 3.13 -3.70 6.53
C ILE A 52 4.26 -2.85 7.06
N THR A 53 4.08 -2.28 8.24
CA THR A 53 5.05 -1.44 8.94
C THR A 53 5.25 -1.90 10.38
N PHE A 54 6.21 -1.30 11.09
CA PHE A 54 6.41 -1.57 12.51
C PHE A 54 5.56 -0.68 13.41
N THR A 55 5.12 0.48 12.95
CA THR A 55 4.40 1.46 13.78
C THR A 55 3.11 1.92 13.12
N LYS A 56 2.10 2.19 13.94
CA LYS A 56 0.83 2.80 13.49
C LYS A 56 1.07 4.15 12.81
N ALA A 57 2.02 4.94 13.33
CA ALA A 57 2.37 6.24 12.74
C ALA A 57 2.91 6.10 11.30
N ALA A 58 3.79 5.13 11.06
CA ALA A 58 4.29 4.86 9.71
C ALA A 58 3.18 4.37 8.76
N ALA A 59 2.27 3.51 9.24
CA ALA A 59 1.12 3.07 8.45
C ALA A 59 0.22 4.24 8.03
N ASN A 60 -0.10 5.14 8.96
CA ASN A 60 -0.89 6.34 8.68
C ASN A 60 -0.18 7.29 7.69
N GLU A 61 1.13 7.42 7.79
CA GLU A 61 1.94 8.21 6.86
C GLU A 61 1.89 7.61 5.44
N PHE A 62 2.02 6.28 5.31
CA PHE A 62 1.87 5.59 4.04
C PHE A 62 0.50 5.83 3.42
N TYR A 63 -0.57 5.65 4.21
CA TYR A 63 -1.94 5.88 3.76
C TYR A 63 -2.13 7.30 3.23
N ALA A 64 -1.74 8.31 4.01
CA ALA A 64 -1.89 9.71 3.60
C ALA A 64 -1.10 10.04 2.33
N ARG A 65 0.12 9.52 2.19
CA ARG A 65 0.95 9.72 1.00
C ARG A 65 0.38 9.01 -0.22
N PHE A 66 -0.10 7.79 -0.07
CA PHE A 66 -0.71 7.01 -1.15
C PHE A 66 -2.00 7.67 -1.64
N GLN A 67 -2.90 8.05 -0.72
CA GLN A 67 -4.12 8.79 -1.03
C GLN A 67 -3.83 10.08 -1.80
N LYS A 68 -2.85 10.86 -1.32
CA LYS A 68 -2.43 12.10 -1.99
C LYS A 68 -1.95 11.83 -3.42
N ARG A 69 -1.08 10.83 -3.62
CA ARG A 69 -0.53 10.50 -4.95
C ARG A 69 -1.59 9.98 -5.91
N LEU A 70 -2.51 9.13 -5.46
CA LEU A 70 -3.65 8.70 -6.27
C LEU A 70 -4.54 9.88 -6.67
N SER A 71 -4.80 10.81 -5.74
CA SER A 71 -5.57 12.03 -6.03
C SER A 71 -4.87 12.94 -7.05
N GLU A 72 -3.56 13.08 -6.96
CA GLU A 72 -2.78 13.83 -7.95
C GLU A 72 -2.87 13.18 -9.32
N ARG A 73 -2.69 11.84 -9.41
CA ARG A 73 -2.76 11.10 -10.68
C ARG A 73 -4.15 11.08 -11.30
N SER A 74 -5.21 11.04 -10.49
CA SER A 74 -6.59 11.10 -10.98
C SER A 74 -6.97 12.47 -11.55
N ARG A 75 -6.24 13.55 -11.21
CA ARG A 75 -6.47 14.93 -11.65
C ARG A 75 -5.49 15.43 -12.70
N ASP A 76 -4.41 14.69 -12.97
CA ASP A 76 -3.32 15.14 -13.84
C ASP A 76 -3.82 15.31 -15.29
N GLU A 77 -4.26 16.55 -15.61
CA GLU A 77 -4.53 17.03 -16.98
C GLU A 77 -3.22 17.37 -17.73
N HIS A 78 -2.08 17.38 -17.04
CA HIS A 78 -0.83 17.94 -17.57
C HIS A 78 0.00 17.00 -18.44
N ASN A 79 -0.43 15.76 -18.68
CA ASN A 79 0.30 14.82 -19.54
C ASN A 79 -0.16 14.88 -21.02
N GLU A 80 -1.16 15.71 -21.34
CA GLU A 80 -1.72 15.81 -22.70
C GLU A 80 -0.76 16.44 -23.74
N HIS A 81 0.31 17.11 -23.29
CA HIS A 81 1.15 17.90 -24.20
C HIS A 81 2.41 17.20 -24.71
N ARG A 82 2.66 15.93 -24.38
CA ARG A 82 3.94 15.30 -24.79
C ARG A 82 3.89 14.36 -25.98
N HIS A 83 2.74 13.77 -26.39
CA HIS A 83 2.65 12.99 -27.65
C HIS A 83 1.17 12.86 -28.07
N ALA A 84 0.72 13.73 -28.94
CA ALA A 84 -0.57 13.62 -29.62
C ALA A 84 -0.52 12.42 -30.58
N GLY A 85 -1.29 11.36 -30.30
CA GLY A 85 -1.50 10.36 -31.33
C GLY A 85 -2.01 8.98 -30.90
N GLN A 86 -1.68 8.46 -29.73
CA GLN A 86 -2.15 7.15 -29.24
C GLN A 86 -2.20 7.05 -27.71
N LEU A 87 -1.85 8.10 -27.00
CA LEU A 87 -1.72 8.15 -25.54
C LEU A 87 -2.98 8.66 -24.81
N GLY A 88 -3.96 9.19 -25.53
CA GLY A 88 -5.18 9.75 -24.94
C GLY A 88 -6.01 8.69 -24.21
N GLU A 89 -6.26 7.55 -24.82
CA GLU A 89 -7.09 6.48 -24.22
C GLU A 89 -6.40 5.83 -23.02
N GLN A 90 -5.09 5.57 -23.08
CA GLN A 90 -4.33 5.03 -21.95
C GLN A 90 -4.24 5.99 -20.77
N SER A 91 -4.19 7.31 -21.04
CA SER A 91 -4.19 8.34 -20.00
C SER A 91 -5.53 8.37 -19.26
N GLU A 92 -6.65 8.30 -19.97
CA GLU A 92 -8.00 8.28 -19.37
C GLU A 92 -8.25 6.99 -18.58
N GLU A 93 -7.83 5.84 -19.09
CA GLU A 93 -7.96 4.57 -18.37
C GLU A 93 -7.14 4.57 -17.07
N THR A 94 -5.94 5.15 -17.09
CA THR A 94 -5.07 5.28 -15.91
C THR A 94 -5.70 6.21 -14.86
N LYS A 95 -6.27 7.34 -15.29
CA LYS A 95 -7.01 8.25 -14.41
C LYS A 95 -8.20 7.55 -13.75
N ASP A 96 -9.01 6.83 -14.53
CA ASP A 96 -10.17 6.08 -14.05
C ASP A 96 -9.74 5.01 -13.02
N ARG A 97 -8.66 4.29 -13.27
CA ARG A 97 -8.08 3.33 -12.32
C ARG A 97 -7.66 4.00 -11.01
N CYS A 98 -6.96 5.12 -11.08
CA CYS A 98 -6.56 5.87 -9.88
C CYS A 98 -7.77 6.43 -9.13
N GLN A 99 -8.79 6.90 -9.82
CA GLN A 99 -10.03 7.38 -9.21
C GLN A 99 -10.80 6.25 -8.52
N LYS A 100 -10.95 5.10 -9.16
CA LYS A 100 -11.57 3.91 -8.56
C LYS A 100 -10.79 3.41 -7.34
N ALA A 101 -9.46 3.40 -7.42
CA ALA A 101 -8.61 3.04 -6.29
C ALA A 101 -8.77 4.02 -5.12
N LEU A 102 -8.88 5.32 -5.40
CA LEU A 102 -9.11 6.34 -4.39
C LEU A 102 -10.44 6.17 -3.66
N LEU A 103 -11.51 5.82 -4.39
CA LEU A 103 -12.83 5.55 -3.81
C LEU A 103 -12.85 4.28 -2.94
N ASN A 104 -11.95 3.35 -3.19
CA ASN A 104 -11.87 2.06 -2.49
C ASN A 104 -10.58 1.93 -1.66
N ILE A 105 -9.91 3.04 -1.35
CA ILE A 105 -8.59 3.02 -0.69
C ILE A 105 -8.62 2.32 0.67
N ASP A 106 -9.75 2.37 1.37
CA ASP A 106 -9.94 1.72 2.67
C ASP A 106 -9.95 0.19 2.59
N SER A 107 -10.09 -0.40 1.40
CA SER A 107 -9.94 -1.83 1.18
C SER A 107 -8.48 -2.29 1.10
N CYS A 108 -7.54 -1.36 0.94
CA CYS A 108 -6.10 -1.63 0.98
C CYS A 108 -5.64 -1.83 2.43
N PHE A 109 -5.00 -2.96 2.70
CA PHE A 109 -4.43 -3.14 4.03
C PHE A 109 -3.16 -2.29 4.21
N MET A 110 -3.20 -1.37 5.17
CA MET A 110 -2.03 -0.60 5.63
C MET A 110 -1.98 -0.61 7.15
N GLY A 111 -1.08 -1.37 7.72
CA GLY A 111 -1.04 -1.57 9.17
C GLY A 111 0.29 -2.04 9.70
N THR A 112 0.31 -2.33 11.00
CA THR A 112 1.46 -2.98 11.63
C THR A 112 1.44 -4.47 11.33
N ILE A 113 2.60 -5.13 11.53
CA ILE A 113 2.70 -6.57 11.41
C ILE A 113 1.72 -7.30 12.36
N ASP A 114 1.53 -6.78 13.56
CA ASP A 114 0.57 -7.35 14.53
C ASP A 114 -0.86 -7.23 14.02
N SER A 115 -1.23 -6.07 13.46
CA SER A 115 -2.55 -5.85 12.86
C SER A 115 -2.78 -6.79 11.67
N PHE A 116 -1.75 -7.03 10.86
CA PHE A 116 -1.81 -7.97 9.74
C PHE A 116 -2.01 -9.40 10.21
N CYS A 117 -1.24 -9.85 11.20
CA CYS A 117 -1.41 -11.18 11.79
C CYS A 117 -2.81 -11.36 12.38
N ASN A 118 -3.32 -10.35 13.09
CA ASN A 118 -4.67 -10.38 13.65
C ASN A 118 -5.75 -10.46 12.57
N MET A 119 -5.59 -9.73 11.47
CA MET A 119 -6.51 -9.82 10.33
C MET A 119 -6.56 -11.25 9.79
N ILE A 120 -5.42 -11.87 9.51
CA ILE A 120 -5.36 -13.25 8.98
C ILE A 120 -5.97 -14.25 9.97
N LEU A 121 -5.64 -14.13 11.27
CA LEU A 121 -6.20 -15.02 12.29
C LEU A 121 -7.73 -14.88 12.42
N SER A 122 -8.25 -13.66 12.24
CA SER A 122 -9.70 -13.40 12.31
C SER A 122 -10.43 -13.89 11.06
N GLU A 123 -9.79 -13.87 9.90
CA GLU A 123 -10.36 -14.40 8.65
C GLU A 123 -10.31 -15.92 8.57
N HIS A 124 -9.32 -16.56 9.22
CA HIS A 124 -9.06 -18.00 9.17
C HIS A 124 -8.97 -18.64 10.58
N PRO A 125 -9.98 -18.45 11.44
CA PRO A 125 -9.91 -18.92 12.83
C PRO A 125 -9.86 -20.46 12.93
N LEU A 126 -10.55 -21.17 12.03
CA LEU A 126 -10.58 -22.63 12.06
C LEU A 126 -9.23 -23.22 11.70
N GLU A 127 -8.58 -22.71 10.68
CA GLU A 127 -7.25 -23.11 10.23
C GLU A 127 -6.18 -22.79 11.29
N ALA A 128 -6.36 -21.68 12.00
CA ALA A 128 -5.49 -21.26 13.08
C ALA A 128 -5.74 -22.04 14.39
N GLY A 129 -6.83 -22.82 14.49
CA GLY A 129 -7.21 -23.55 15.69
C GLY A 129 -7.61 -22.64 16.85
N ILE A 130 -8.12 -21.43 16.56
CA ILE A 130 -8.56 -20.46 17.55
C ILE A 130 -10.09 -20.30 17.53
N PRO A 131 -10.74 -19.95 18.66
CA PRO A 131 -12.17 -19.62 18.66
C PRO A 131 -12.47 -18.41 17.74
N ALA A 132 -13.59 -18.47 17.01
CA ALA A 132 -14.00 -17.40 16.11
C ALA A 132 -14.21 -16.02 16.78
N ASN A 133 -14.43 -16.01 18.10
CA ASN A 133 -14.63 -14.80 18.89
C ASN A 133 -13.36 -14.37 19.65
N SER A 134 -12.20 -14.84 19.23
CA SER A 134 -10.93 -14.48 19.87
C SER A 134 -10.64 -12.99 19.66
N THR A 135 -10.33 -12.31 20.75
CA THR A 135 -9.90 -10.90 20.75
C THR A 135 -8.46 -10.80 21.23
N VAL A 136 -7.72 -9.87 20.63
CA VAL A 136 -6.38 -9.55 21.12
C VAL A 136 -6.51 -8.84 22.47
N VAL A 137 -5.81 -9.38 23.45
CA VAL A 137 -5.74 -8.78 24.79
C VAL A 137 -4.52 -7.88 24.81
N GLU A 138 -4.70 -6.59 25.07
CA GLU A 138 -3.60 -5.66 25.27
C GLU A 138 -2.84 -6.01 26.56
N GLU A 139 -1.56 -5.63 26.63
CA GLU A 139 -0.67 -6.06 27.73
C GLU A 139 -1.14 -5.56 29.11
N GLU A 140 -1.81 -4.41 29.13
CA GLU A 140 -2.42 -3.83 30.32
C GLU A 140 -3.56 -4.69 30.88
N ASP A 141 -4.38 -5.27 30.03
CA ASP A 141 -5.50 -6.15 30.42
C ASP A 141 -5.04 -7.57 30.83
N ARG A 142 -3.81 -7.96 30.45
CA ARG A 142 -3.23 -9.25 30.83
C ARG A 142 -3.03 -9.39 32.34
N VAL A 143 -2.55 -8.33 32.99
CA VAL A 143 -2.23 -8.32 34.41
C VAL A 143 -3.50 -8.53 35.25
N GLU A 144 -4.61 -7.94 34.86
CA GLU A 144 -5.88 -8.09 35.60
C GLU A 144 -6.46 -9.51 35.52
N ARG A 145 -6.29 -10.21 34.40
CA ARG A 145 -6.82 -11.58 34.21
C ARG A 145 -6.03 -12.66 34.91
N TYR A 146 -4.77 -12.42 35.24
CA TYR A 146 -3.95 -13.37 36.02
C TYR A 146 -4.12 -13.21 37.55
N LEU A 147 -4.81 -12.15 38.00
CA LEU A 147 -5.05 -11.88 39.43
C LEU A 147 -6.47 -12.29 39.90
N GLN A 148 -7.28 -12.87 39.00
CA GLN A 148 -8.58 -13.50 39.30
C GLN A 148 -8.46 -15.02 39.24
#